data_0f6cab419ced413511a48be7779d0849
#
_entry.id   0f6cab419ced413511a48be7779d0849
#
_cell.length_a   1.000
_cell.length_b   1.000
_cell.length_c   1.000
_cell.angle_alpha   90.00
_cell.angle_beta   90.00
_cell.angle_gamma   90.00
#
_symmetry.space_group_name_H-M   'P 1'
#
loop_
_entity.id
_entity.type
_entity.pdbx_description
1 polymer ?
#
loop_
_entity_poly.entity_id
_entity_poly.type
_entity_poly.pdbx_seq_one_letter_code
_entity_poly.pdbx_strand_id
1 'polypeptide(L)'
;QNKKRLIAGRCQNCYWKNRKKVKESEAKELEPTEEIKEKKVIKVSRNKKKYNIPKQSAKRRSQNVLYLKKRRIFIEQNNTCQAKLSNCTILTTDLHHKRGRVGDLLTDERYFLAVCRSCHDYIESHPLFAKEKGFSLNRI
;
A
#
# COMPACT_ATOMS: atom_id res chain seq x y z
N GLN A 1 -17.59 -17.54 12.17
CA GLN A 1 -18.55 -16.47 12.54
C GLN A 1 -17.77 -15.26 13.07
N ASN A 2 -17.76 -14.17 12.32
CA ASN A 2 -17.06 -12.94 12.67
C ASN A 2 -17.82 -12.22 13.78
N LYS A 3 -17.41 -12.39 15.04
CA LYS A 3 -17.96 -11.61 16.17
C LYS A 3 -17.54 -10.16 16.03
N LYS A 4 -18.42 -9.31 15.54
CA LYS A 4 -18.20 -7.85 15.46
C LYS A 4 -17.96 -7.31 16.87
N ARG A 5 -16.82 -6.65 17.10
CA ARG A 5 -16.49 -6.01 18.39
C ARG A 5 -17.57 -4.98 18.75
N LEU A 6 -18.18 -5.13 19.94
CA LEU A 6 -19.12 -4.16 20.48
C LEU A 6 -18.37 -3.15 21.35
N ILE A 7 -18.74 -1.87 21.24
CA ILE A 7 -18.25 -0.78 22.08
C ILE A 7 -19.44 -0.30 22.90
N ALA A 8 -19.35 -0.38 24.23
CA ALA A 8 -20.47 -0.05 25.14
C ALA A 8 -21.80 -0.75 24.75
N GLY A 9 -21.76 -2.03 24.45
CA GLY A 9 -22.93 -2.85 24.09
C GLY A 9 -23.52 -2.60 22.69
N ARG A 10 -22.88 -1.76 21.86
CA ARG A 10 -23.37 -1.39 20.51
C ARG A 10 -22.33 -1.70 19.44
N CYS A 11 -22.77 -1.93 18.20
CA CYS A 11 -21.85 -2.04 17.08
C CYS A 11 -21.09 -0.70 16.89
N GLN A 12 -19.85 -0.76 16.40
CA GLN A 12 -18.96 0.40 16.24
C GLN A 12 -19.64 1.58 15.50
N ASN A 13 -20.35 1.29 14.42
CA ASN A 13 -21.03 2.31 13.62
C ASN A 13 -22.19 3.00 14.41
N CYS A 14 -23.00 2.20 15.13
CA CYS A 14 -24.08 2.73 15.98
C CYS A 14 -23.54 3.55 17.16
N TYR A 15 -22.42 3.13 17.75
CA TYR A 15 -21.74 3.88 18.81
C TYR A 15 -21.33 5.28 18.35
N TRP A 16 -20.64 5.39 17.21
CA TRP A 16 -20.17 6.68 16.69
C TRP A 16 -21.30 7.60 16.23
N LYS A 17 -22.37 7.06 15.62
CA LYS A 17 -23.56 7.84 15.23
C LYS A 17 -24.25 8.43 16.45
N ASN A 18 -24.41 7.67 17.52
CA ASN A 18 -25.06 8.14 18.74
C ASN A 18 -24.22 9.21 19.45
N ARG A 19 -22.89 9.04 19.49
CA ARG A 19 -21.98 10.04 20.08
C ARG A 19 -22.00 11.38 19.35
N LYS A 20 -22.19 11.39 18.03
CA LYS A 20 -22.40 12.64 17.28
C LYS A 20 -23.68 13.34 17.66
N LYS A 21 -24.79 12.59 17.75
CA LYS A 21 -26.10 13.15 18.15
C LYS A 21 -26.08 13.77 19.56
N VAL A 22 -25.47 13.10 20.54
CA VAL A 22 -25.32 13.61 21.92
C VAL A 22 -24.53 14.92 21.95
N LYS A 23 -23.39 15.00 21.21
CA LYS A 23 -22.61 16.24 21.12
C LYS A 23 -23.36 17.40 20.45
N GLU A 24 -24.23 17.11 19.48
CA GLU A 24 -25.06 18.13 18.83
C GLU A 24 -26.21 18.62 19.72
N SER A 25 -26.75 17.76 20.59
CA SER A 25 -27.77 18.17 21.58
C SER A 25 -27.16 18.99 22.73
N GLU A 26 -26.01 18.55 23.28
CA GLU A 26 -25.27 19.29 24.31
C GLU A 26 -24.81 20.68 23.82
N ALA A 27 -24.51 20.83 22.53
CA ALA A 27 -24.13 22.10 21.92
C ALA A 27 -25.33 23.06 21.73
N LYS A 28 -26.58 22.57 21.73
CA LYS A 28 -27.81 23.40 21.62
C LYS A 28 -28.35 23.89 22.94
N GLU A 29 -28.04 23.23 24.07
CA GLU A 29 -28.51 23.61 25.40
C GLU A 29 -27.68 24.72 26.06
N LEU A 30 -26.52 25.07 25.51
CA LEU A 30 -25.67 26.18 25.97
C LEU A 30 -25.98 27.45 25.14
N GLU A 31 -27.03 28.16 25.47
CA GLU A 31 -27.22 29.54 25.01
C GLU A 31 -26.11 30.42 25.61
N PRO A 32 -25.37 31.19 24.79
CA PRO A 32 -24.27 32.01 25.30
C PRO A 32 -24.85 33.19 26.13
N THR A 33 -24.57 33.21 27.42
CA THR A 33 -24.83 34.38 28.29
C THR A 33 -24.05 35.59 27.76
N GLU A 34 -24.61 36.81 27.93
CA GLU A 34 -24.13 38.05 27.31
C GLU A 34 -22.67 38.41 27.63
N GLU A 35 -22.14 37.95 28.76
CA GLU A 35 -20.73 38.15 29.15
C GLU A 35 -19.68 37.45 28.29
N ILE A 36 -20.09 36.52 27.41
CA ILE A 36 -19.13 35.77 26.52
C ILE A 36 -18.92 36.50 25.19
N LYS A 37 -19.70 37.55 24.90
CA LYS A 37 -19.64 38.24 23.58
C LYS A 37 -18.36 39.09 23.37
N GLU A 38 -17.60 39.41 24.40
CA GLU A 38 -16.40 40.25 24.26
C GLU A 38 -15.06 39.50 24.12
N LYS A 39 -15.01 38.20 24.30
CA LYS A 39 -13.80 37.45 23.97
C LYS A 39 -13.74 37.25 22.45
N LYS A 40 -13.15 38.24 21.73
CA LYS A 40 -12.71 38.05 20.35
C LYS A 40 -11.96 36.73 20.25
N VAL A 41 -12.63 35.73 19.68
CA VAL A 41 -11.96 34.47 19.27
C VAL A 41 -10.92 34.86 18.23
N ILE A 42 -9.69 35.04 18.67
CA ILE A 42 -8.54 35.13 17.77
C ILE A 42 -8.51 33.79 17.02
N LYS A 43 -9.13 33.77 15.85
CA LYS A 43 -8.95 32.70 14.90
C LYS A 43 -7.49 32.72 14.48
N VAL A 44 -6.63 32.07 15.27
CA VAL A 44 -5.28 31.77 14.85
C VAL A 44 -5.43 30.89 13.61
N SER A 45 -5.34 31.53 12.45
CA SER A 45 -5.24 30.83 11.17
C SER A 45 -3.91 30.06 11.24
N ARG A 46 -3.97 28.83 11.72
CA ARG A 46 -2.86 27.91 11.59
C ARG A 46 -2.70 27.68 10.09
N ASN A 47 -1.85 28.47 9.47
CA ASN A 47 -1.34 28.21 8.12
C ASN A 47 -0.67 26.84 8.17
N LYS A 48 -1.46 25.77 8.00
CA LYS A 48 -0.93 24.43 7.82
C LYS A 48 -0.10 24.49 6.54
N LYS A 49 1.21 24.64 6.68
CA LYS A 49 2.13 24.48 5.55
C LYS A 49 1.75 23.16 4.89
N LYS A 50 1.25 23.21 3.65
CA LYS A 50 0.97 21.99 2.85
C LYS A 50 2.31 21.30 2.65
N TYR A 51 2.59 20.31 3.49
CA TYR A 51 3.79 19.51 3.39
C TYR A 51 3.60 18.53 2.23
N ASN A 52 4.26 18.79 1.13
CA ASN A 52 4.20 17.93 -0.04
C ASN A 52 5.15 16.75 0.19
N ILE A 53 4.62 15.66 0.74
CA ILE A 53 5.38 14.43 0.95
C ILE A 53 5.67 13.82 -0.42
N PRO A 54 6.93 13.69 -0.84
CA PRO A 54 7.26 13.08 -2.12
C PRO A 54 6.83 11.61 -2.12
N LYS A 55 6.24 11.15 -3.22
CA LYS A 55 5.77 9.74 -3.39
C LYS A 55 6.86 8.70 -3.15
N GLN A 56 8.12 9.07 -3.30
CA GLN A 56 9.27 8.19 -3.11
C GLN A 56 10.42 8.95 -2.45
N SER A 57 11.14 8.28 -1.54
CA SER A 57 12.37 8.84 -0.95
C SER A 57 13.49 8.99 -1.99
N ALA A 58 14.47 9.86 -1.72
CA ALA A 58 15.63 10.04 -2.60
C ALA A 58 16.38 8.72 -2.83
N LYS A 59 16.60 7.94 -1.76
CA LYS A 59 17.21 6.61 -1.83
C LYS A 59 16.43 5.67 -2.76
N ARG A 60 15.10 5.65 -2.66
CA ARG A 60 14.27 4.80 -3.52
C ARG A 60 14.32 5.23 -4.98
N ARG A 61 14.41 6.52 -5.26
CA ARG A 61 14.56 7.03 -6.63
C ARG A 61 15.85 6.55 -7.27
N SER A 62 16.98 6.67 -6.58
CA SER A 62 18.28 6.18 -7.10
C SER A 62 18.28 4.67 -7.33
N GLN A 63 17.73 3.89 -6.39
CA GLN A 63 17.56 2.45 -6.56
C GLN A 63 16.68 2.09 -7.77
N ASN A 64 15.60 2.84 -8.02
CA ASN A 64 14.73 2.61 -9.17
C ASN A 64 15.45 2.85 -10.51
N VAL A 65 16.32 3.86 -10.60
CA VAL A 65 17.12 4.11 -11.82
C VAL A 65 18.03 2.90 -12.11
N LEU A 66 18.72 2.39 -11.10
CA LEU A 66 19.57 1.21 -11.23
C LEU A 66 18.75 -0.04 -11.59
N TYR A 67 17.61 -0.23 -10.93
CA TYR A 67 16.70 -1.33 -11.23
C TYR A 67 16.21 -1.33 -12.68
N LEU A 68 15.83 -0.17 -13.22
CA LEU A 68 15.35 -0.08 -14.60
C LEU A 68 16.44 -0.49 -15.62
N LYS A 69 17.70 -0.10 -15.36
CA LYS A 69 18.84 -0.53 -16.20
C LYS A 69 19.02 -2.06 -16.14
N LYS A 70 19.07 -2.62 -14.94
CA LYS A 70 19.22 -4.08 -14.73
C LYS A 70 18.05 -4.87 -15.31
N ARG A 71 16.82 -4.40 -15.10
CA ARG A 71 15.61 -5.01 -15.67
C ARG A 71 15.69 -5.12 -17.19
N ARG A 72 16.11 -4.05 -17.87
CA ARG A 72 16.24 -4.04 -19.34
C ARG A 72 17.21 -5.12 -19.79
N ILE A 73 18.44 -5.10 -19.27
CA ILE A 73 19.49 -6.06 -19.62
C ILE A 73 19.02 -7.49 -19.33
N PHE A 74 18.42 -7.73 -18.17
CA PHE A 74 17.95 -9.05 -17.77
C PHE A 74 16.87 -9.61 -18.70
N ILE A 75 15.90 -8.78 -19.13
CA ILE A 75 14.85 -9.19 -20.07
C ILE A 75 15.43 -9.44 -21.47
N GLU A 76 16.37 -8.62 -21.93
CA GLU A 76 17.07 -8.82 -23.22
C GLU A 76 17.85 -10.14 -23.25
N GLN A 77 18.48 -10.51 -22.14
CA GLN A 77 19.19 -11.79 -22.01
C GLN A 77 18.27 -13.00 -21.85
N ASN A 78 17.05 -12.81 -21.35
CA ASN A 78 16.08 -13.86 -21.04
C ASN A 78 14.77 -13.63 -21.78
N ASN A 79 14.79 -13.77 -23.09
CA ASN A 79 13.62 -13.52 -23.96
C ASN A 79 12.48 -14.52 -23.77
N THR A 80 12.74 -15.67 -23.14
CA THR A 80 11.76 -16.74 -22.93
C THR A 80 11.27 -16.77 -21.50
N CYS A 81 9.95 -16.90 -21.31
CA CYS A 81 9.34 -17.05 -20.00
C CYS A 81 9.89 -18.28 -19.26
N GLN A 82 10.47 -18.09 -18.10
CA GLN A 82 11.09 -19.16 -17.30
C GLN A 82 10.06 -19.96 -16.50
N ALA A 83 8.88 -19.40 -16.22
CA ALA A 83 7.85 -20.09 -15.43
C ALA A 83 7.07 -21.14 -16.24
N LYS A 84 6.84 -20.92 -17.54
CA LYS A 84 6.21 -21.87 -18.48
C LYS A 84 4.92 -22.53 -17.95
N LEU A 85 4.02 -21.73 -17.38
CA LEU A 85 2.72 -22.22 -16.87
C LEU A 85 1.75 -22.49 -18.01
N SER A 86 0.58 -23.06 -17.72
CA SER A 86 -0.43 -23.51 -18.71
C SER A 86 -0.84 -22.41 -19.71
N ASN A 87 -0.97 -21.16 -19.25
CA ASN A 87 -1.35 -20.00 -20.08
C ASN A 87 -0.14 -19.14 -20.51
N CYS A 88 1.04 -19.76 -20.69
CA CYS A 88 2.26 -19.06 -21.00
C CYS A 88 2.27 -18.54 -22.45
N THR A 89 2.55 -17.24 -22.63
CA THR A 89 2.73 -16.61 -23.95
C THR A 89 4.14 -16.73 -24.49
N ILE A 90 5.00 -17.53 -23.85
CA ILE A 90 6.40 -17.83 -24.22
C ILE A 90 7.33 -16.63 -24.08
N LEU A 91 6.99 -15.46 -24.62
CA LEU A 91 7.86 -14.27 -24.58
C LEU A 91 7.85 -13.61 -23.22
N THR A 92 9.04 -13.22 -22.75
CA THR A 92 9.19 -12.45 -21.50
C THR A 92 8.77 -11.01 -21.71
N THR A 93 7.85 -10.54 -20.87
CA THR A 93 7.41 -9.14 -20.81
C THR A 93 7.70 -8.49 -19.46
N ASP A 94 7.67 -9.30 -18.41
CA ASP A 94 7.76 -8.86 -17.04
C ASP A 94 8.90 -9.51 -16.28
N LEU A 95 9.37 -8.80 -15.25
CA LEU A 95 10.36 -9.29 -14.31
C LEU A 95 9.71 -9.50 -12.95
N HIS A 96 9.65 -10.75 -12.52
CA HIS A 96 9.16 -11.13 -11.21
C HIS A 96 10.30 -11.18 -10.19
N HIS A 97 10.05 -10.71 -8.96
CA HIS A 97 11.02 -10.74 -7.86
C HIS A 97 10.63 -11.84 -6.86
N LYS A 98 11.37 -12.92 -6.83
CA LYS A 98 11.12 -14.07 -5.96
C LYS A 98 11.07 -13.73 -4.46
N ARG A 99 11.82 -12.70 -3.98
CA ARG A 99 11.85 -12.23 -2.58
C ARG A 99 11.21 -10.86 -2.35
N GLY A 100 10.53 -10.33 -3.34
CA GLY A 100 9.92 -9.01 -3.28
C GLY A 100 10.90 -7.87 -3.59
N ARG A 101 10.46 -6.61 -3.39
CA ARG A 101 11.13 -5.40 -3.87
C ARG A 101 11.58 -4.47 -2.73
N VAL A 102 12.06 -5.00 -1.61
CA VAL A 102 12.42 -4.21 -0.43
C VAL A 102 13.93 -4.05 -0.35
N GLY A 103 14.39 -2.81 -0.12
CA GLY A 103 15.81 -2.51 0.02
C GLY A 103 16.62 -2.99 -1.18
N ASP A 104 17.73 -3.65 -0.92
CA ASP A 104 18.68 -4.12 -1.92
C ASP A 104 18.15 -5.28 -2.76
N LEU A 105 17.11 -6.00 -2.28
CA LEU A 105 16.43 -7.05 -3.05
C LEU A 105 15.81 -6.53 -4.35
N LEU A 106 15.54 -5.22 -4.45
CA LEU A 106 15.04 -4.60 -5.67
C LEU A 106 15.99 -4.77 -6.86
N THR A 107 17.29 -4.76 -6.59
CA THR A 107 18.36 -4.76 -7.62
C THR A 107 19.18 -6.05 -7.63
N ASP A 108 18.80 -7.02 -6.82
CA ASP A 108 19.50 -8.31 -6.70
C ASP A 108 19.01 -9.29 -7.78
N GLU A 109 19.81 -9.47 -8.81
CA GLU A 109 19.51 -10.31 -9.97
C GLU A 109 19.33 -11.80 -9.64
N ARG A 110 19.91 -12.29 -8.54
CA ARG A 110 19.75 -13.68 -8.08
C ARG A 110 18.29 -14.07 -7.82
N TYR A 111 17.45 -13.08 -7.51
CA TYR A 111 16.02 -13.27 -7.23
C TYR A 111 15.11 -12.79 -8.36
N PHE A 112 15.69 -12.50 -9.52
CA PHE A 112 14.94 -12.17 -10.71
C PHE A 112 14.41 -13.43 -11.38
N LEU A 113 13.24 -13.32 -11.98
CA LEU A 113 12.62 -14.34 -12.80
C LEU A 113 11.98 -13.68 -14.01
N ALA A 114 12.42 -14.05 -15.20
CA ALA A 114 11.86 -13.56 -16.46
C ALA A 114 10.54 -14.29 -16.75
N VAL A 115 9.43 -13.56 -16.82
CA VAL A 115 8.09 -14.16 -17.00
C VAL A 115 7.27 -13.38 -18.03
N CYS A 116 6.33 -14.05 -18.65
CA CYS A 116 5.29 -13.38 -19.42
C CYS A 116 4.20 -12.84 -18.48
N ARG A 117 3.37 -11.91 -18.94
CA ARG A 117 2.31 -11.28 -18.15
C ARG A 117 1.36 -12.30 -17.52
N SER A 118 0.89 -13.27 -18.30
CA SER A 118 -0.04 -14.30 -17.81
C SER A 118 0.56 -15.15 -16.68
N CYS A 119 1.84 -15.57 -16.82
CA CYS A 119 2.52 -16.32 -15.77
C CYS A 119 2.77 -15.45 -14.52
N HIS A 120 3.10 -14.16 -14.69
CA HIS A 120 3.30 -13.23 -13.58
C HIS A 120 2.02 -13.08 -12.75
N ASP A 121 0.89 -12.84 -13.39
CA ASP A 121 -0.42 -12.67 -12.73
C ASP A 121 -0.84 -13.98 -12.03
N TYR A 122 -0.56 -15.14 -12.62
CA TYR A 122 -0.82 -16.42 -11.99
C TYR A 122 0.03 -16.64 -10.72
N ILE A 123 1.32 -16.32 -10.77
CA ILE A 123 2.24 -16.43 -9.63
C ILE A 123 1.78 -15.53 -8.47
N GLU A 124 1.33 -14.29 -8.76
CA GLU A 124 0.87 -13.36 -7.74
C GLU A 124 -0.49 -13.78 -7.12
N SER A 125 -1.39 -14.36 -7.92
CA SER A 125 -2.70 -14.81 -7.45
C SER A 125 -2.65 -16.14 -6.68
N HIS A 126 -1.60 -16.96 -6.86
CA HIS A 126 -1.45 -18.30 -6.25
C HIS A 126 -0.19 -18.40 -5.38
N PRO A 127 -0.13 -17.73 -4.21
CA PRO A 127 1.08 -17.63 -3.41
C PRO A 127 1.58 -18.97 -2.84
N LEU A 128 0.71 -19.92 -2.55
CA LEU A 128 1.09 -21.26 -2.07
C LEU A 128 1.80 -22.04 -3.18
N PHE A 129 1.21 -22.08 -4.35
CA PHE A 129 1.81 -22.69 -5.55
C PHE A 129 3.15 -22.02 -5.90
N ALA A 130 3.21 -20.68 -5.85
CA ALA A 130 4.43 -19.93 -6.15
C ALA A 130 5.58 -20.28 -5.18
N LYS A 131 5.29 -20.53 -3.91
CA LYS A 131 6.29 -20.98 -2.91
C LYS A 131 6.73 -22.42 -3.17
N GLU A 132 5.79 -23.32 -3.42
CA GLU A 132 6.08 -24.73 -3.72
C GLU A 132 6.99 -24.88 -4.93
N LYS A 133 6.73 -24.11 -6.00
CA LYS A 133 7.54 -24.11 -7.22
C LYS A 133 8.81 -23.25 -7.14
N GLY A 134 9.06 -22.57 -6.03
CA GLY A 134 10.23 -21.71 -5.85
C GLY A 134 10.18 -20.39 -6.64
N PHE A 135 9.01 -20.01 -7.14
CA PHE A 135 8.80 -18.71 -7.79
C PHE A 135 8.64 -17.58 -6.76
N SER A 136 8.26 -17.90 -5.53
CA SER A 136 8.20 -16.96 -4.43
C SER A 136 8.94 -17.53 -3.21
N LEU A 137 9.85 -16.74 -2.64
CA LEU A 137 10.68 -17.12 -1.51
C LEU A 137 10.35 -16.24 -0.29
N ASN A 138 10.55 -16.79 0.91
CA ASN A 138 10.39 -16.00 2.12
C ASN A 138 11.43 -14.86 2.16
N ARG A 139 11.02 -13.72 2.68
CA ARG A 139 11.95 -12.62 2.96
C ARG A 139 12.84 -13.04 4.13
N ILE A 140 14.12 -12.72 4.02
CA ILE A 140 15.09 -12.85 5.10
C ILE A 140 15.06 -11.54 5.90
#